data_458cc334b6b0e50533adc644559fb2ec
#
_entry.id   458cc334b6b0e50533adc644559fb2ec
#
_cell.length_a   1.000
_cell.length_b   1.000
_cell.length_c   1.000
_cell.angle_alpha   90.00
_cell.angle_beta   90.00
_cell.angle_gamma   90.00
#
_symmetry.space_group_name_H-M   'P 1'
#
loop_
_entity.id
_entity.type
_entity.pdbx_description
1 polymer ?
#
loop_
_entity_poly.entity_id
_entity_poly.type
_entity_poly.pdbx_seq_one_letter_code
_entity_poly.pdbx_strand_id
1 'polypeptide(L)'
;LPKELEEAAAIDGCGFFQCFIRIIIPNAGAVILTTVLLSIMWYWNDYYMSSMYMNNMHTVTTALVNLETNTYNITGDIAPDPYKIITYMQAGSLLVITPPLLLYLVLQRKFVQGAERSGIVG
;
A
#
# COMPACT_ATOMS: atom_id res chain seq x y z
N LEU A 1 6.16 10.55 19.96
CA LEU A 1 6.06 9.94 21.30
C LEU A 1 6.36 11.01 22.33
N PRO A 2 5.65 11.04 23.48
CA PRO A 2 5.97 11.97 24.57
C PRO A 2 7.37 11.68 25.11
N LYS A 3 8.19 12.72 25.26
CA LYS A 3 9.56 12.61 25.82
C LYS A 3 9.57 12.03 27.23
N GLU A 4 8.50 12.24 27.95
CA GLU A 4 8.28 11.75 29.30
C GLU A 4 8.38 10.21 29.43
N LEU A 5 7.98 9.47 28.38
CA LEU A 5 8.12 8.00 28.36
C LEU A 5 9.58 7.56 28.22
N GLU A 6 10.39 8.31 27.47
CA GLU A 6 11.82 8.01 27.29
C GLU A 6 12.59 8.35 28.58
N GLU A 7 12.25 9.47 29.23
CA GLU A 7 12.84 9.89 30.50
C GLU A 7 12.51 8.93 31.63
N ALA A 8 11.26 8.48 31.74
CA ALA A 8 10.86 7.48 32.72
C ALA A 8 11.61 6.15 32.53
N ALA A 9 11.73 5.69 31.30
CA ALA A 9 12.47 4.46 30.97
C ALA A 9 13.98 4.58 31.28
N ALA A 10 14.56 5.76 31.08
CA ALA A 10 15.95 6.02 31.42
C ALA A 10 16.18 5.98 32.93
N ILE A 11 15.23 6.50 33.73
CA ILE A 11 15.26 6.45 35.22
C ILE A 11 15.17 5.00 35.69
N ASP A 12 14.37 4.15 35.03
CA ASP A 12 14.23 2.72 35.31
C ASP A 12 15.45 1.89 34.88
N GLY A 13 16.52 2.52 34.37
CA GLY A 13 17.76 1.86 33.93
C GLY A 13 17.63 1.10 32.62
N CYS A 14 16.62 1.41 31.80
CA CYS A 14 16.40 0.78 30.52
C CYS A 14 17.47 1.21 29.51
N GLY A 15 18.24 0.26 28.98
CA GLY A 15 19.20 0.54 27.91
C GLY A 15 18.50 0.98 26.62
N PHE A 16 19.22 1.76 25.78
CA PHE A 16 18.68 2.34 24.54
C PHE A 16 17.92 1.34 23.65
N PHE A 17 18.50 0.19 23.37
CA PHE A 17 17.84 -0.86 22.56
C PHE A 17 16.62 -1.48 23.24
N GLN A 18 16.65 -1.61 24.54
CA GLN A 18 15.56 -2.18 25.32
C GLN A 18 14.38 -1.20 25.36
N CYS A 19 14.63 0.08 25.53
CA CYS A 19 13.64 1.14 25.45
C CYS A 19 13.01 1.19 24.05
N PHE A 20 13.82 1.13 22.99
CA PHE A 20 13.35 1.13 21.61
C PHE A 20 12.39 -0.02 21.33
N ILE A 21 12.76 -1.26 21.67
CA ILE A 21 11.94 -2.45 21.35
C ILE A 21 10.72 -2.58 22.26
N ARG A 22 10.84 -2.27 23.55
CA ARG A 22 9.76 -2.50 24.52
C ARG A 22 8.80 -1.34 24.69
N ILE A 23 9.23 -0.11 24.39
CA ILE A 23 8.45 1.10 24.63
C ILE A 23 8.11 1.79 23.30
N ILE A 24 9.12 2.13 22.49
CA ILE A 24 8.91 2.94 21.29
C ILE A 24 8.13 2.17 20.21
N ILE A 25 8.57 0.97 19.84
CA ILE A 25 7.91 0.20 18.77
C ILE A 25 6.44 -0.10 19.09
N PRO A 26 6.05 -0.61 20.26
CA PRO A 26 4.65 -0.88 20.56
C PRO A 26 3.77 0.37 20.57
N ASN A 27 4.30 1.50 21.02
CA ASN A 27 3.57 2.77 21.03
C ASN A 27 3.52 3.46 19.65
N ALA A 28 4.49 3.17 18.77
CA ALA A 28 4.52 3.67 17.38
C ALA A 28 3.65 2.85 16.42
N GLY A 29 2.91 1.87 16.88
CA GLY A 29 2.17 0.91 16.04
C GLY A 29 1.26 1.56 14.98
N ALA A 30 0.59 2.67 15.31
CA ALA A 30 -0.25 3.41 14.37
C ALA A 30 0.57 4.04 13.24
N VAL A 31 1.69 4.67 13.56
CA VAL A 31 2.59 5.31 12.59
C VAL A 31 3.22 4.26 11.67
N ILE A 32 3.67 3.15 12.24
CA ILE A 32 4.22 2.03 11.48
C ILE A 32 3.16 1.47 10.52
N LEU A 33 1.93 1.24 10.99
CA LEU A 33 0.84 0.75 10.16
C LEU A 33 0.54 1.70 8.99
N THR A 34 0.46 3.00 9.28
CA THR A 34 0.23 4.04 8.26
C THR A 34 1.35 4.04 7.22
N THR A 35 2.61 4.01 7.65
CA THR A 35 3.76 4.00 6.74
C THR A 35 3.75 2.75 5.86
N VAL A 36 3.47 1.58 6.42
CA VAL A 36 3.37 0.33 5.67
C VAL A 36 2.24 0.39 4.64
N LEU A 37 1.06 0.89 5.01
CA LEU A 37 -0.06 1.04 4.09
C LEU A 37 0.27 1.99 2.93
N LEU A 38 0.83 3.15 3.23
CA LEU A 38 1.23 4.12 2.20
C LEU A 38 2.30 3.52 1.27
N SER A 39 3.26 2.79 1.81
CA SER A 39 4.29 2.10 1.01
C SER A 39 3.68 1.04 0.10
N ILE A 40 2.75 0.21 0.60
CA ILE A 40 2.04 -0.79 -0.20
C ILE A 40 1.28 -0.10 -1.35
N MET A 41 0.54 0.98 -1.05
CA MET A 41 -0.21 1.72 -2.06
C MET A 41 0.70 2.36 -3.10
N TRP A 42 1.85 2.88 -2.68
CA TRP A 42 2.84 3.47 -3.57
C TRP A 42 3.41 2.43 -4.53
N TYR A 43 3.90 1.31 -4.02
CA TYR A 43 4.45 0.23 -4.85
C TYR A 43 3.38 -0.50 -5.69
N TRP A 44 2.15 -0.60 -5.19
CA TRP A 44 1.04 -1.17 -5.96
C TRP A 44 0.74 -0.35 -7.22
N ASN A 45 0.82 0.98 -7.13
CA ASN A 45 0.55 1.88 -8.24
C ASN A 45 1.78 2.17 -9.11
N ASP A 46 2.93 1.52 -8.84
CA ASP A 46 4.14 1.78 -9.60
C ASP A 46 4.05 1.22 -11.03
N TYR A 47 3.74 2.11 -11.95
CA TYR A 47 3.77 1.85 -13.39
C TYR A 47 5.10 2.28 -14.01
N TYR A 48 5.59 3.45 -13.63
CA TYR A 48 6.70 4.12 -14.32
C TYR A 48 8.02 3.35 -14.19
N MET A 49 8.43 3.05 -12.96
CA MET A 49 9.67 2.31 -12.71
C MET A 49 9.58 0.88 -13.26
N SER A 50 8.43 0.23 -13.04
CA SER A 50 8.19 -1.12 -13.55
C SER A 50 8.24 -1.17 -15.08
N SER A 51 7.68 -0.19 -15.78
CA SER A 51 7.72 -0.15 -17.25
C SER A 51 9.10 0.15 -17.83
N MET A 52 9.93 0.92 -17.11
CA MET A 52 11.28 1.27 -17.56
C MET A 52 12.31 0.16 -17.32
N TYR A 53 12.23 -0.52 -16.20
CA TYR A 53 13.29 -1.42 -15.74
C TYR A 53 12.95 -2.91 -15.84
N MET A 54 11.65 -3.27 -15.95
CA MET A 54 11.20 -4.66 -16.00
C MET A 54 10.75 -5.07 -17.40
N ASN A 55 11.70 -5.37 -18.28
CA ASN A 55 11.38 -5.73 -19.68
C ASN A 55 10.59 -7.04 -19.85
N ASN A 56 10.70 -7.99 -18.91
CA ASN A 56 10.10 -9.33 -19.02
C ASN A 56 9.13 -9.67 -17.87
N MET A 57 8.94 -8.78 -16.90
CA MET A 57 8.00 -8.98 -15.80
C MET A 57 6.88 -7.94 -15.90
N HIS A 58 5.64 -8.41 -15.83
CA HIS A 58 4.48 -7.55 -15.87
C HIS A 58 3.94 -7.36 -14.45
N THR A 59 3.96 -6.13 -13.96
CA THR A 59 3.18 -5.76 -12.76
C THR A 59 1.71 -5.65 -13.15
N VAL A 60 0.82 -5.66 -12.15
CA VAL A 60 -0.63 -5.56 -12.40
C VAL A 60 -0.98 -4.25 -13.12
N THR A 61 -0.29 -3.17 -12.79
CA THR A 61 -0.46 -1.85 -13.44
C THR A 61 0.04 -1.84 -14.88
N THR A 62 1.21 -2.43 -15.15
CA THR A 62 1.72 -2.52 -16.54
C THR A 62 0.86 -3.46 -17.39
N ALA A 63 0.35 -4.55 -16.81
CA ALA A 63 -0.57 -5.46 -17.49
C ALA A 63 -1.90 -4.77 -17.85
N LEU A 64 -2.43 -3.93 -16.96
CA LEU A 64 -3.65 -3.17 -17.21
C LEU A 64 -3.46 -2.16 -18.34
N VAL A 65 -2.36 -1.39 -18.34
CA VAL A 65 -2.08 -0.40 -19.41
C VAL A 65 -1.89 -1.09 -20.76
N ASN A 66 -1.26 -2.26 -20.78
CA ASN A 66 -1.04 -3.02 -22.00
C ASN A 66 -2.20 -3.96 -22.36
N LEU A 67 -3.32 -3.90 -21.64
CA LEU A 67 -4.46 -4.81 -21.84
C LEU A 67 -5.04 -4.69 -23.26
N GLU A 68 -5.13 -3.49 -23.79
CA GLU A 68 -5.59 -3.24 -25.15
C GLU A 68 -4.68 -3.95 -26.17
N THR A 69 -3.38 -3.68 -26.12
CA THR A 69 -2.40 -4.29 -27.04
C THR A 69 -2.38 -5.82 -26.89
N ASN A 70 -2.48 -6.34 -25.70
CA ASN A 70 -2.53 -7.77 -25.43
C ASN A 70 -3.83 -8.40 -25.97
N THR A 71 -4.94 -7.69 -25.93
CA THR A 71 -6.22 -8.17 -26.47
C THR A 71 -6.14 -8.32 -27.99
N TYR A 72 -5.53 -7.37 -28.70
CA TYR A 72 -5.25 -7.49 -30.14
C TYR A 72 -4.41 -8.72 -30.46
N ASN A 73 -3.37 -8.96 -29.66
CA ASN A 73 -2.48 -10.11 -29.90
C ASN A 73 -3.15 -11.47 -29.64
N ILE A 74 -4.08 -11.55 -28.69
CA ILE A 74 -4.76 -12.78 -28.31
C ILE A 74 -5.91 -13.11 -29.25
N THR A 75 -6.71 -12.13 -29.63
CA THR A 75 -7.90 -12.35 -30.48
C THR A 75 -7.56 -12.46 -31.95
N GLY A 76 -6.39 -11.98 -32.39
CA GLY A 76 -6.00 -11.95 -33.80
C GLY A 76 -6.88 -11.01 -34.64
N ASP A 77 -7.78 -10.27 -34.03
CA ASP A 77 -8.65 -9.32 -34.71
C ASP A 77 -7.87 -8.09 -35.12
N ILE A 78 -7.91 -7.75 -36.37
CA ILE A 78 -7.23 -6.57 -36.93
C ILE A 78 -7.86 -5.26 -36.42
N ALA A 79 -9.10 -5.30 -35.96
CA ALA A 79 -9.82 -4.19 -35.32
C ALA A 79 -10.88 -4.76 -34.34
N PRO A 80 -10.51 -5.03 -33.09
CA PRO A 80 -11.49 -5.44 -32.10
C PRO A 80 -12.49 -4.30 -31.84
N ASP A 81 -13.73 -4.70 -31.54
CA ASP A 81 -14.80 -3.77 -31.21
C ASP A 81 -14.39 -2.85 -30.05
N PRO A 82 -14.37 -1.52 -30.23
CA PRO A 82 -13.98 -0.56 -29.20
C PRO A 82 -14.76 -0.73 -27.87
N TYR A 83 -16.03 -1.13 -27.93
CA TYR A 83 -16.86 -1.36 -26.75
C TYR A 83 -16.37 -2.55 -25.93
N LYS A 84 -15.87 -3.61 -26.58
CA LYS A 84 -15.27 -4.76 -25.88
C LYS A 84 -13.99 -4.36 -25.16
N ILE A 85 -13.12 -3.58 -25.80
CA ILE A 85 -11.87 -3.10 -25.21
C ILE A 85 -12.18 -2.27 -23.93
N ILE A 86 -13.10 -1.30 -24.05
CA ILE A 86 -13.52 -0.48 -22.91
C ILE A 86 -14.06 -1.34 -21.78
N THR A 87 -14.88 -2.35 -22.08
CA THR A 87 -15.42 -3.27 -21.07
C THR A 87 -14.32 -4.06 -20.38
N TYR A 88 -13.33 -4.57 -21.09
CA TYR A 88 -12.19 -5.28 -20.52
C TYR A 88 -11.32 -4.37 -19.66
N MET A 89 -11.07 -3.14 -20.10
CA MET A 89 -10.32 -2.15 -19.32
C MET A 89 -11.04 -1.80 -18.00
N GLN A 90 -12.36 -1.63 -18.04
CA GLN A 90 -13.15 -1.36 -16.83
C GLN A 90 -13.13 -2.56 -15.87
N ALA A 91 -13.32 -3.77 -16.39
CA ALA A 91 -13.24 -4.98 -15.57
C ALA A 91 -11.84 -5.18 -14.98
N GLY A 92 -10.79 -4.97 -15.77
CA GLY A 92 -9.40 -5.00 -15.33
C GLY A 92 -9.11 -3.96 -14.24
N SER A 93 -9.60 -2.73 -14.41
CA SER A 93 -9.45 -1.67 -13.42
C SER A 93 -10.12 -2.01 -12.09
N LEU A 94 -11.31 -2.60 -12.11
CA LEU A 94 -11.99 -3.08 -10.91
C LEU A 94 -11.20 -4.19 -10.21
N LEU A 95 -10.62 -5.12 -10.96
CA LEU A 95 -9.77 -6.16 -10.41
C LEU A 95 -8.50 -5.58 -9.77
N VAL A 96 -7.88 -4.58 -10.38
CA VAL A 96 -6.67 -3.92 -9.87
C VAL A 96 -6.95 -3.14 -8.59
N ILE A 97 -8.11 -2.48 -8.48
CA ILE A 97 -8.49 -1.71 -7.29
C ILE A 97 -8.93 -2.60 -6.13
N THR A 98 -9.47 -3.78 -6.41
CA THR A 98 -10.05 -4.67 -5.39
C THR A 98 -9.07 -5.06 -4.27
N PRO A 99 -7.81 -5.51 -4.51
CA PRO A 99 -6.90 -5.88 -3.45
C PRO A 99 -6.54 -4.74 -2.49
N PRO A 100 -6.13 -3.53 -2.95
CA PRO A 100 -5.86 -2.43 -2.04
C PRO A 100 -7.11 -1.95 -1.30
N LEU A 101 -8.28 -1.99 -1.93
CA LEU A 101 -9.54 -1.65 -1.28
C LEU A 101 -9.86 -2.62 -0.13
N LEU A 102 -9.73 -3.93 -0.37
CA LEU A 102 -9.93 -4.95 0.67
C LEU A 102 -8.92 -4.79 1.81
N LEU A 103 -7.65 -4.55 1.48
CA LEU A 103 -6.62 -4.27 2.47
C LEU A 103 -6.99 -3.07 3.36
N TYR A 104 -7.44 -1.98 2.75
CA TYR A 104 -7.91 -0.80 3.47
C TYR A 104 -9.09 -1.11 4.38
N LEU A 105 -10.11 -1.81 3.88
CA LEU A 105 -11.30 -2.16 4.67
C LEU A 105 -10.96 -3.01 5.91
N VAL A 106 -9.99 -3.91 5.79
CA VAL A 106 -9.54 -4.73 6.93
C VAL A 106 -8.76 -3.89 7.96
N LEU A 107 -7.92 -2.97 7.49
CA LEU A 107 -6.99 -2.23 8.33
C LEU A 107 -7.56 -0.90 8.85
N GLN A 108 -8.64 -0.37 8.27
CA GLN A 108 -9.23 0.92 8.65
C GLN A 108 -9.54 1.04 10.15
N ARG A 109 -10.02 -0.04 10.79
CA ARG A 109 -10.33 -0.04 12.22
C ARG A 109 -9.09 0.20 13.09
N LYS A 110 -7.97 -0.42 12.73
CA LYS A 110 -6.70 -0.23 13.45
C LYS A 110 -6.11 1.15 13.20
N PHE A 111 -6.34 1.70 12.01
CA PHE A 111 -5.92 3.04 11.65
C PHE A 111 -6.63 4.11 12.49
N VAL A 112 -7.95 4.03 12.60
CA VAL A 112 -8.76 4.97 13.40
C VAL A 112 -8.36 4.90 14.88
N GLN A 113 -8.25 3.70 15.45
CA GLN A 113 -7.83 3.52 16.85
C GLN A 113 -6.42 4.07 17.13
N GLY A 114 -5.52 3.98 16.15
CA GLY A 114 -4.18 4.54 16.27
C GLY A 114 -4.16 6.06 16.20
N ALA A 115 -4.98 6.67 15.33
CA ALA A 115 -5.12 8.10 15.21
C ALA A 115 -5.76 8.74 16.46
N GLU A 116 -6.75 8.08 17.05
CA GLU A 116 -7.41 8.53 18.29
C GLU A 116 -6.43 8.55 19.47
N ARG A 117 -5.56 7.55 19.61
CA ARG A 117 -4.54 7.53 20.67
C ARG A 117 -3.50 8.63 20.54
N SER A 118 -3.16 9.05 19.33
CA SER A 118 -2.22 10.15 19.12
C SER A 118 -2.86 11.53 19.27
N GLY A 119 -4.18 11.63 19.12
CA GLY A 119 -4.93 12.90 19.25
C GLY A 119 -5.33 13.28 20.68
N ILE A 120 -5.19 12.36 21.63
CA ILE A 120 -5.54 12.63 23.06
C ILE A 120 -4.36 13.23 23.84
N VAL A 121 -3.18 13.31 23.24
CA VAL A 121 -1.96 13.90 23.84
C VAL A 121 -1.69 15.26 23.21
N GLY A 122 -2.69 16.12 23.25
CA GLY A 122 -2.61 17.53 22.87
C GLY A 122 -3.18 18.39 23.97
#